data_5650b80d0d4dfe6da7fb8b35bf9cf7e4
#
_entry.id   5650b80d0d4dfe6da7fb8b35bf9cf7e4
#
_cell.length_a   1.000
_cell.length_b   1.000
_cell.length_c   1.000
_cell.angle_alpha   90.00
_cell.angle_beta   90.00
_cell.angle_gamma   90.00
#
_symmetry.space_group_name_H-M   'P 1'
#
loop_
_entity.id
_entity.type
_entity.pdbx_description
1 polymer ?
#
loop_
_entity_poly.entity_id
_entity_poly.type
_entity_poly.pdbx_seq_one_letter_code
_entity_poly.pdbx_strand_id
1 'polypeptide(L)'
;GTVRGQFTSNGLNFGSDNTAATALNEYEEGTWTPAISGVTYSDAQGHYVKIGTTCFVTLTLNGANTSAGGADTRITGLPFTPKVDGGEFYPANSIPLFEVSSISLASGFNNMYLRIDDSQGNLQIMVTDGESHNILTAGGGTTLNSNHALRTSFTYLTNA
;
A
#
# COMPACT_ATOMS: atom_id res chain seq x y z
N GLY A 1 -35.59 -3.83 27.62
CA GLY A 1 -35.22 -3.67 26.21
C GLY A 1 -33.84 -4.26 25.93
N THR A 2 -33.62 -4.79 24.74
CA THR A 2 -32.31 -5.33 24.35
C THR A 2 -31.40 -4.16 23.92
N VAL A 3 -30.23 -4.03 24.54
CA VAL A 3 -29.21 -3.06 24.10
C VAL A 3 -28.70 -3.50 22.73
N ARG A 4 -28.75 -2.61 21.74
CA ARG A 4 -28.28 -2.87 20.37
C ARG A 4 -26.96 -2.19 20.05
N GLY A 5 -26.57 -1.18 20.82
CA GLY A 5 -25.33 -0.45 20.73
C GLY A 5 -25.24 0.57 21.86
N GLN A 6 -24.03 0.84 22.31
CA GLN A 6 -23.78 1.83 23.38
C GLN A 6 -22.42 2.48 23.18
N PHE A 7 -22.31 3.76 23.56
CA PHE A 7 -21.04 4.46 23.68
C PHE A 7 -20.51 4.28 25.10
N THR A 8 -19.30 3.82 25.23
CA THR A 8 -18.59 3.63 26.51
C THR A 8 -17.23 4.29 26.45
N SER A 9 -16.48 4.25 27.56
CA SER A 9 -15.07 4.67 27.56
C SER A 9 -14.19 3.85 26.61
N ASN A 10 -14.65 2.69 26.16
CA ASN A 10 -13.96 1.81 25.23
C ASN A 10 -14.36 2.06 23.75
N GLY A 11 -15.28 3.02 23.49
CA GLY A 11 -15.78 3.32 22.15
C GLY A 11 -17.23 2.87 21.91
N LEU A 12 -17.62 2.68 20.65
CA LEU A 12 -18.93 2.18 20.25
C LEU A 12 -18.97 0.65 20.33
N ASN A 13 -19.78 0.13 21.21
CA ASN A 13 -20.00 -1.31 21.34
C ASN A 13 -21.34 -1.72 20.71
N PHE A 14 -21.37 -2.86 20.05
CA PHE A 14 -22.57 -3.47 19.49
C PHE A 14 -23.06 -4.60 20.40
N GLY A 15 -24.34 -4.53 20.79
CA GLY A 15 -24.93 -5.47 21.72
C GLY A 15 -24.75 -5.07 23.19
N SER A 16 -24.76 -6.05 24.07
CA SER A 16 -24.64 -5.87 25.53
C SER A 16 -23.22 -6.00 26.07
N ASP A 17 -22.28 -6.41 25.25
CA ASP A 17 -20.87 -6.49 25.61
C ASP A 17 -20.25 -5.08 25.57
N ASN A 18 -19.47 -4.75 26.61
CA ASN A 18 -18.81 -3.44 26.74
C ASN A 18 -17.28 -3.56 26.90
N THR A 19 -16.71 -4.67 26.44
CA THR A 19 -15.27 -4.88 26.49
C THR A 19 -14.56 -4.10 25.38
N ALA A 20 -13.31 -3.71 25.61
CA ALA A 20 -12.50 -3.05 24.59
C ALA A 20 -12.29 -3.92 23.36
N ALA A 21 -12.32 -5.25 23.52
CA ALA A 21 -12.12 -6.20 22.42
C ALA A 21 -13.29 -6.22 21.40
N THR A 22 -14.49 -5.79 21.81
CA THR A 22 -15.69 -5.76 20.97
C THR A 22 -16.08 -4.33 20.55
N ALA A 23 -15.36 -3.33 21.02
CA ALA A 23 -15.62 -1.94 20.71
C ALA A 23 -15.04 -1.55 19.36
N LEU A 24 -15.81 -0.78 18.60
CA LEU A 24 -15.27 0.01 17.47
C LEU A 24 -14.67 1.30 18.05
N ASN A 25 -13.39 1.27 18.38
CA ASN A 25 -12.70 2.34 19.07
C ASN A 25 -11.56 2.99 18.29
N GLU A 26 -11.25 2.45 17.11
CA GLU A 26 -10.17 2.94 16.27
C GLU A 26 -10.68 3.16 14.84
N TYR A 27 -11.41 4.25 14.65
CA TYR A 27 -11.72 4.77 13.33
C TYR A 27 -10.85 5.99 13.06
N GLU A 28 -10.12 5.96 11.97
CA GLU A 28 -9.29 7.07 11.52
C GLU A 28 -9.34 7.16 10.00
N GLU A 29 -9.42 8.37 9.47
CA GLU A 29 -9.34 8.66 8.06
C GLU A 29 -8.42 9.84 7.79
N GLY A 30 -7.83 9.87 6.62
CA GLY A 30 -6.93 10.95 6.25
C GLY A 30 -6.30 10.77 4.88
N THR A 31 -5.24 11.53 4.68
CA THR A 31 -4.44 11.52 3.46
C THR A 31 -3.01 11.13 3.78
N TRP A 32 -2.31 10.59 2.78
CA TRP A 32 -0.90 10.29 2.83
C TRP A 32 -0.23 10.66 1.52
N THR A 33 1.07 10.84 1.53
CA THR A 33 1.83 11.22 0.34
C THR A 33 2.75 10.08 -0.03
N PRO A 34 2.40 9.29 -1.07
CA PRO A 34 3.30 8.28 -1.60
C PRO A 34 4.47 8.92 -2.33
N ALA A 35 5.65 8.31 -2.25
CA ALA A 35 6.84 8.78 -2.94
C ALA A 35 7.76 7.64 -3.38
N ILE A 36 8.40 7.80 -4.53
CA ILE A 36 9.52 6.98 -5.00
C ILE A 36 10.77 7.85 -5.00
N SER A 37 11.86 7.35 -4.45
CA SER A 37 13.11 8.12 -4.38
C SER A 37 13.60 8.52 -5.77
N GLY A 38 14.00 9.77 -5.91
CA GLY A 38 14.51 10.33 -7.19
C GLY A 38 13.43 10.66 -8.22
N VAL A 39 12.15 10.53 -7.89
CA VAL A 39 11.03 10.90 -8.76
C VAL A 39 10.45 12.24 -8.34
N THR A 40 10.23 13.12 -9.32
CA THR A 40 9.44 14.34 -9.16
C THR A 40 8.01 14.06 -9.62
N TYR A 41 7.02 14.52 -8.87
CA TYR A 41 5.62 14.26 -9.15
C TYR A 41 4.90 15.51 -9.61
N SER A 42 4.00 15.33 -10.58
CA SER A 42 2.95 16.31 -10.88
C SER A 42 1.73 16.09 -9.97
N ASP A 43 1.56 14.85 -9.47
CA ASP A 43 0.53 14.49 -8.51
C ASP A 43 0.98 13.26 -7.71
N ALA A 44 0.92 13.34 -6.38
CA ALA A 44 1.27 12.26 -5.48
C ALA A 44 0.35 12.33 -4.26
N GLN A 45 -0.67 11.51 -4.24
CA GLN A 45 -1.68 11.54 -3.18
C GLN A 45 -2.25 10.15 -2.91
N GLY A 46 -2.66 9.97 -1.68
CA GLY A 46 -3.41 8.82 -1.23
C GLY A 46 -4.39 9.20 -0.14
N HIS A 47 -5.43 8.41 -0.02
CA HIS A 47 -6.40 8.49 1.07
C HIS A 47 -6.36 7.18 1.85
N TYR A 48 -6.72 7.24 3.11
CA TYR A 48 -6.87 6.04 3.92
C TYR A 48 -8.08 6.10 4.83
N VAL A 49 -8.59 4.92 5.15
CA VAL A 49 -9.53 4.67 6.24
C VAL A 49 -8.99 3.49 7.05
N LYS A 50 -8.81 3.68 8.35
CA LYS A 50 -8.40 2.63 9.29
C LYS A 50 -9.55 2.31 10.22
N ILE A 51 -9.84 1.04 10.40
CA ILE A 51 -10.82 0.53 11.37
C ILE A 51 -10.17 -0.62 12.14
N GLY A 52 -9.90 -0.40 13.41
CA GLY A 52 -9.10 -1.33 14.20
C GLY A 52 -7.73 -1.55 13.57
N THR A 53 -7.38 -2.79 13.27
CA THR A 53 -6.11 -3.15 12.64
C THR A 53 -6.16 -3.17 11.11
N THR A 54 -7.31 -2.87 10.50
CA THR A 54 -7.48 -2.90 9.04
C THR A 54 -7.37 -1.50 8.47
N CYS A 55 -6.46 -1.31 7.53
CA CYS A 55 -6.27 -0.06 6.81
C CYS A 55 -6.55 -0.25 5.32
N PHE A 56 -7.56 0.45 4.81
CA PHE A 56 -7.80 0.61 3.38
C PHE A 56 -7.09 1.86 2.88
N VAL A 57 -6.42 1.77 1.75
CA VAL A 57 -5.71 2.90 1.13
C VAL A 57 -5.98 2.99 -0.36
N THR A 58 -5.93 4.22 -0.85
CA THR A 58 -5.81 4.53 -2.29
C THR A 58 -4.45 5.14 -2.56
N LEU A 59 -3.97 5.01 -3.79
CA LEU A 59 -2.70 5.56 -4.24
C LEU A 59 -2.84 6.11 -5.65
N THR A 60 -2.37 7.34 -5.84
CA THR A 60 -2.16 7.96 -7.13
C THR A 60 -0.75 8.54 -7.17
N LEU A 61 0.03 8.15 -8.17
CA LEU A 61 1.35 8.70 -8.49
C LEU A 61 1.41 9.04 -9.97
N ASN A 62 1.67 10.31 -10.29
CA ASN A 62 1.95 10.77 -11.64
C ASN A 62 3.36 11.38 -11.64
N GLY A 63 4.34 10.63 -12.12
CA GLY A 63 5.73 11.06 -12.16
C GLY A 63 6.00 11.97 -13.36
N ALA A 64 6.69 13.07 -13.13
CA ALA A 64 7.03 14.04 -14.18
C ALA A 64 8.36 13.73 -14.86
N ASN A 65 9.25 12.98 -14.23
CA ASN A 65 10.55 12.61 -14.74
C ASN A 65 10.74 11.11 -14.86
N THR A 66 11.75 10.70 -15.58
CA THR A 66 12.18 9.29 -15.62
C THR A 66 12.85 8.93 -14.30
N SER A 67 12.41 7.82 -13.68
CA SER A 67 13.15 7.25 -12.57
C SER A 67 14.27 6.37 -13.12
N ALA A 68 15.47 6.84 -13.01
CA ALA A 68 16.69 6.06 -13.21
C ALA A 68 17.19 5.58 -11.83
N GLY A 69 16.30 5.03 -10.98
CA GLY A 69 16.65 4.62 -9.63
C GLY A 69 17.84 3.66 -9.61
N GLY A 70 18.77 3.84 -8.70
CA GLY A 70 19.93 2.95 -8.46
C GLY A 70 19.68 1.90 -7.36
N ALA A 71 18.51 1.91 -6.76
CA ALA A 71 18.09 1.00 -5.70
C ALA A 71 16.74 0.38 -6.06
N ASP A 72 16.33 -0.63 -5.32
CA ASP A 72 14.99 -1.22 -5.43
C ASP A 72 13.93 -0.13 -5.44
N THR A 73 13.10 -0.10 -6.48
CA THR A 73 12.07 0.92 -6.61
C THR A 73 10.94 0.63 -5.64
N ARG A 74 10.82 1.49 -4.64
CA ARG A 74 9.85 1.36 -3.55
C ARG A 74 8.99 2.60 -3.46
N ILE A 75 7.71 2.40 -3.16
CA ILE A 75 6.79 3.47 -2.81
C ILE A 75 6.77 3.55 -1.28
N THR A 76 7.16 4.69 -0.76
CA THR A 76 7.23 5.00 0.67
C THR A 76 6.05 5.84 1.11
N GLY A 77 5.89 6.03 2.42
CA GLY A 77 4.92 6.96 3.01
C GLY A 77 3.59 6.31 3.40
N LEU A 78 3.49 4.97 3.46
CA LEU A 78 2.26 4.32 3.98
C LEU A 78 1.84 4.95 5.31
N PRO A 79 0.52 5.19 5.52
CA PRO A 79 0.03 5.93 6.70
C PRO A 79 0.30 5.19 8.03
N PHE A 80 0.35 3.87 8.00
CA PHE A 80 0.65 3.03 9.15
C PHE A 80 1.64 1.94 8.78
N THR A 81 2.43 1.51 9.77
CA THR A 81 3.34 0.39 9.60
C THR A 81 2.53 -0.90 9.38
N PRO A 82 2.77 -1.61 8.28
CA PRO A 82 2.13 -2.90 8.05
C PRO A 82 2.47 -3.89 9.17
N LYS A 83 1.49 -4.71 9.54
CA LYS A 83 1.70 -5.77 10.52
C LYS A 83 2.57 -6.86 9.93
N VAL A 84 3.62 -7.22 10.66
CA VAL A 84 4.48 -8.38 10.39
C VAL A 84 4.19 -9.43 11.45
N ASP A 85 3.87 -10.64 11.04
CA ASP A 85 3.58 -11.75 11.94
C ASP A 85 4.47 -12.94 11.59
N GLY A 86 5.38 -13.31 12.51
CA GLY A 86 6.26 -14.47 12.37
C GLY A 86 7.25 -14.42 11.19
N GLY A 87 7.54 -13.25 10.63
CA GLY A 87 8.40 -13.09 9.44
C GLY A 87 7.69 -13.33 8.12
N GLU A 88 6.38 -13.60 8.17
CA GLU A 88 5.52 -13.74 7.02
C GLU A 88 4.60 -12.53 6.88
N PHE A 89 4.30 -12.18 5.63
CA PHE A 89 3.43 -11.05 5.33
C PHE A 89 1.96 -11.39 5.45
N TYR A 90 1.20 -10.46 5.99
CA TYR A 90 -0.24 -10.46 5.86
C TYR A 90 -0.75 -9.07 5.45
N PRO A 91 -1.61 -9.00 4.47
CA PRO A 91 -1.91 -9.87 3.35
C PRO A 91 -1.87 -9.15 2.00
N ALA A 92 -0.79 -8.60 1.58
CA ALA A 92 -0.79 -7.96 0.27
C ALA A 92 0.38 -8.40 -0.57
N ASN A 93 0.40 -9.69 -0.92
CA ASN A 93 1.43 -10.28 -1.76
C ASN A 93 1.24 -10.01 -3.26
N SER A 94 0.08 -9.49 -3.66
CA SER A 94 -0.18 -9.13 -5.05
C SER A 94 -1.27 -8.06 -5.09
N ILE A 95 -0.85 -6.81 -5.03
CA ILE A 95 -1.73 -5.66 -5.15
C ILE A 95 -1.80 -5.30 -6.63
N PRO A 96 -2.96 -5.42 -7.27
CA PRO A 96 -3.09 -5.08 -8.68
C PRO A 96 -2.94 -3.57 -8.88
N LEU A 97 -2.36 -3.18 -9.99
CA LEU A 97 -2.34 -1.79 -10.44
C LEU A 97 -3.51 -1.59 -11.41
N PHE A 98 -4.40 -0.65 -11.11
CA PHE A 98 -5.55 -0.34 -11.97
C PHE A 98 -5.16 0.48 -13.19
N GLU A 99 -4.14 1.30 -13.03
CA GLU A 99 -3.56 2.07 -14.12
C GLU A 99 -2.05 2.04 -14.00
N VAL A 100 -1.44 1.67 -15.11
CA VAL A 100 -0.01 1.70 -15.33
C VAL A 100 0.23 2.28 -16.70
N SER A 101 0.94 3.39 -16.77
CA SER A 101 1.28 4.02 -18.04
C SER A 101 2.71 4.51 -18.06
N SER A 102 3.27 4.64 -19.26
CA SER A 102 4.65 5.13 -19.48
C SER A 102 5.70 4.34 -18.70
N ILE A 103 5.57 3.01 -18.70
CA ILE A 103 6.53 2.08 -18.10
C ILE A 103 7.05 1.16 -19.19
N SER A 104 8.36 1.01 -19.25
CA SER A 104 9.01 0.03 -20.13
C SER A 104 9.45 -1.15 -19.28
N LEU A 105 8.86 -2.31 -19.52
CA LEU A 105 9.30 -3.56 -18.89
C LEU A 105 10.56 -4.10 -19.56
N ALA A 106 11.45 -4.67 -18.77
CA ALA A 106 12.59 -5.41 -19.29
C ALA A 106 12.13 -6.60 -20.15
N SER A 107 13.00 -7.03 -21.06
CA SER A 107 12.73 -8.21 -21.89
C SER A 107 12.42 -9.44 -21.03
N GLY A 108 11.34 -10.12 -21.34
CA GLY A 108 10.86 -11.29 -20.62
C GLY A 108 9.76 -11.00 -19.60
N PHE A 109 9.64 -9.79 -19.07
CA PHE A 109 8.57 -9.43 -18.14
C PHE A 109 7.35 -8.91 -18.89
N ASN A 110 6.16 -9.30 -18.43
CA ASN A 110 4.89 -8.97 -19.09
C ASN A 110 3.82 -8.42 -18.13
N ASN A 111 4.10 -8.42 -16.82
CA ASN A 111 3.14 -7.94 -15.82
C ASN A 111 3.84 -7.23 -14.66
N MET A 112 3.06 -6.39 -13.96
CA MET A 112 3.47 -5.66 -12.76
C MET A 112 2.42 -5.76 -11.67
N TYR A 113 2.88 -5.77 -10.43
CA TYR A 113 2.03 -5.66 -9.24
C TYR A 113 2.81 -4.99 -8.10
N LEU A 114 2.11 -4.60 -7.05
CA LEU A 114 2.74 -4.13 -5.83
C LEU A 114 2.75 -5.24 -4.76
N ARG A 115 3.74 -5.20 -3.91
CA ARG A 115 3.86 -6.04 -2.72
C ARG A 115 4.27 -5.17 -1.54
N ILE A 116 3.73 -5.44 -0.37
CA ILE A 116 4.24 -4.82 0.86
C ILE A 116 5.56 -5.49 1.23
N ASP A 117 6.60 -4.68 1.45
CA ASP A 117 7.88 -5.14 1.98
C ASP A 117 7.80 -5.24 3.52
N ASP A 118 8.03 -6.43 4.03
CA ASP A 118 7.99 -6.77 5.46
C ASP A 118 9.01 -6.02 6.30
N SER A 119 10.20 -5.90 5.75
CA SER A 119 11.32 -5.40 6.52
C SER A 119 11.31 -3.89 6.69
N GLN A 120 10.58 -3.16 5.83
CA GLN A 120 10.65 -1.69 5.77
C GLN A 120 9.30 -0.97 5.73
N GLY A 121 8.19 -1.70 5.67
CA GLY A 121 6.85 -1.10 5.61
C GLY A 121 6.60 -0.26 4.36
N ASN A 122 7.24 -0.59 3.25
CA ASN A 122 7.11 0.09 1.97
C ASN A 122 6.39 -0.82 0.96
N LEU A 123 5.91 -0.22 -0.13
CA LEU A 123 5.44 -0.99 -1.28
C LEU A 123 6.59 -1.23 -2.26
N GLN A 124 6.86 -2.46 -2.58
CA GLN A 124 7.76 -2.85 -3.67
C GLN A 124 6.99 -2.93 -4.97
N ILE A 125 7.57 -2.39 -6.05
CA ILE A 125 7.05 -2.60 -7.39
C ILE A 125 7.69 -3.88 -7.92
N MET A 126 6.84 -4.86 -8.22
CA MET A 126 7.24 -6.18 -8.70
C MET A 126 6.96 -6.32 -10.18
N VAL A 127 7.83 -7.01 -10.87
CA VAL A 127 7.65 -7.42 -12.27
C VAL A 127 7.70 -8.93 -12.37
N THR A 128 6.94 -9.52 -13.27
CA THR A 128 6.88 -10.97 -13.44
C THR A 128 6.66 -11.36 -14.91
N ASP A 129 7.19 -12.52 -15.29
CA ASP A 129 6.93 -13.24 -16.54
C ASP A 129 5.95 -14.40 -16.36
N GLY A 130 5.45 -14.60 -15.14
CA GLY A 130 4.59 -15.70 -14.74
C GLY A 130 5.34 -16.84 -14.05
N GLU A 131 6.65 -16.95 -14.22
CA GLU A 131 7.50 -17.96 -13.57
C GLU A 131 8.45 -17.31 -12.55
N SER A 132 8.96 -16.12 -12.87
CA SER A 132 9.91 -15.38 -12.05
C SER A 132 9.28 -14.08 -11.55
N HIS A 133 9.62 -13.70 -10.32
CA HIS A 133 9.20 -12.45 -9.68
C HIS A 133 10.43 -11.65 -9.27
N ASN A 134 10.57 -10.46 -9.82
CA ASN A 134 11.69 -9.58 -9.50
C ASN A 134 11.18 -8.23 -9.00
N ILE A 135 11.93 -7.61 -8.07
CA ILE A 135 11.70 -6.22 -7.70
C ILE A 135 12.13 -5.35 -8.88
N LEU A 136 11.34 -4.33 -9.19
CA LEU A 136 11.75 -3.32 -10.15
C LEU A 136 13.02 -2.63 -9.64
N THR A 137 14.16 -2.97 -10.23
CA THR A 137 15.45 -2.36 -9.92
C THR A 137 15.91 -1.49 -11.07
N ALA A 138 16.59 -0.42 -10.74
CA ALA A 138 17.33 0.34 -11.75
C ALA A 138 18.44 -0.54 -12.32
N GLY A 139 18.56 -0.49 -13.63
CA GLY A 139 19.56 -1.29 -14.37
C GLY A 139 19.05 -2.66 -14.81
N GLY A 140 17.90 -3.13 -14.33
CA GLY A 140 17.26 -4.36 -14.78
C GLY A 140 16.50 -4.24 -16.10
N GLY A 141 16.58 -3.10 -16.76
CA GLY A 141 15.92 -2.85 -18.06
C GLY A 141 14.46 -2.42 -17.95
N THR A 142 13.85 -2.49 -16.77
CA THR A 142 12.52 -1.91 -16.54
C THR A 142 12.66 -0.47 -16.07
N THR A 143 11.94 0.44 -16.67
CA THR A 143 12.06 1.89 -16.42
C THR A 143 10.70 2.52 -16.23
N LEU A 144 10.58 3.35 -15.19
CA LEU A 144 9.51 4.31 -15.06
C LEU A 144 9.89 5.53 -15.94
N ASN A 145 9.22 5.67 -17.06
CA ASN A 145 9.50 6.77 -18.00
C ASN A 145 8.89 8.09 -17.49
N SER A 146 9.23 9.19 -18.16
CA SER A 146 8.56 10.48 -17.89
C SER A 146 7.05 10.35 -18.09
N ASN A 147 6.29 11.02 -17.24
CA ASN A 147 4.82 10.98 -17.20
C ASN A 147 4.24 9.57 -16.93
N HIS A 148 4.97 8.75 -16.18
CA HIS A 148 4.39 7.48 -15.72
C HIS A 148 3.26 7.73 -14.72
N ALA A 149 2.27 6.83 -14.73
CA ALA A 149 1.19 6.81 -13.76
C ALA A 149 1.09 5.44 -13.09
N LEU A 150 0.89 5.45 -11.78
CA LEU A 150 0.57 4.27 -10.98
C LEU A 150 -0.65 4.58 -10.13
N ARG A 151 -1.71 3.78 -10.26
CA ARG A 151 -2.92 3.91 -9.45
C ARG A 151 -3.38 2.56 -8.94
N THR A 152 -3.74 2.53 -7.66
CA THR A 152 -4.29 1.34 -7.02
C THR A 152 -5.09 1.69 -5.78
N SER A 153 -5.82 0.71 -5.29
CA SER A 153 -6.37 0.66 -3.93
C SER A 153 -6.19 -0.73 -3.36
N PHE A 154 -5.94 -0.81 -2.06
CA PHE A 154 -5.75 -2.09 -1.38
C PHE A 154 -6.02 -1.95 0.12
N THR A 155 -6.07 -3.09 0.77
CA THR A 155 -6.22 -3.19 2.22
C THR A 155 -5.03 -3.93 2.81
N TYR A 156 -4.54 -3.50 3.96
CA TYR A 156 -3.51 -4.20 4.70
C TYR A 156 -3.78 -4.15 6.22
N LEU A 157 -3.14 -5.07 6.95
CA LEU A 157 -3.22 -5.07 8.40
C LEU A 157 -2.11 -4.22 9.00
N THR A 158 -2.43 -3.53 10.08
CA THR A 158 -1.50 -2.72 10.88
C THR A 158 -1.36 -3.34 12.27
N ASN A 159 -0.35 -2.93 13.02
CA ASN A 159 -0.33 -3.17 14.46
C ASN A 159 -1.42 -2.32 15.13
N ALA A 160 -2.01 -2.85 16.20
CA ALA A 160 -2.95 -2.14 17.03
C ALA A 160 -2.24 -1.03 17.81
#